data_d49b068047473a2d999102a2ccf3127e
#
_entry.id   d49b068047473a2d999102a2ccf3127e
#
_cell.length_a   1.000
_cell.length_b   1.000
_cell.length_c   1.000
_cell.angle_alpha   90.00
_cell.angle_beta   90.00
_cell.angle_gamma   90.00
#
_symmetry.space_group_name_H-M   'P 1'
#
loop_
_entity.id
_entity.type
_entity.pdbx_description
1 polymer ?
#
loop_
_entity_poly.entity_id
_entity_poly.type
_entity_poly.pdbx_seq_one_letter_code
_entity_poly.pdbx_strand_id
1 'polypeptide(L)'
;MLAIHRWASRVATVQAVVHSIIYTITYFWTGGYAAYKTEAAMAYYWWGIIATVVLCLSIGFAVLPVRIRSYEIFLITHIAFAILALMGCWYHIDLRFGDKWGYKVWLYIAFAFWAFDRLMRFVRLVYFNCSGSPIAVVKQVPHTDIIQMTITLKKAWNVKPGQHSFLYIPLLGKPWENHPFTIAAWTSPESRRNTPAIRDKSAGKEAEVHGLEIDSSSSSQHSHESHQVHQMICLMRARKGMTASLLSKLRRSGASTLPVSILTEGLYGGHKATLQPLKTADTIICIAGGIGITSCMSFLQQYVTESQSVDSDSKALMGRASNFVLAWSAREEALIRHISSTLLPDASVGFSNKQIEYRFWCTGEDSSQDKGLEQGTYMQRGRMNVGEVVRSVAEKGRRVVVVACAPGGMSDEVRAAVVGCLRDGMPVDLIEEAFAW
;
A
#
# COMPACT_ATOMS: atom_id res chain seq x y z
N MET A 1 -8.26 9.64 4.30
CA MET A 1 -7.78 9.97 5.66
C MET A 1 -6.68 11.03 5.68
N LEU A 2 -5.55 10.87 4.98
CA LEU A 2 -4.44 11.84 4.99
C LEU A 2 -4.82 13.25 4.51
N ALA A 3 -5.72 13.40 3.54
CA ALA A 3 -6.19 14.72 3.10
C ALA A 3 -6.97 15.45 4.20
N ILE A 4 -7.87 14.74 4.90
CA ILE A 4 -8.65 15.29 6.02
C ILE A 4 -7.71 15.70 7.15
N HIS A 5 -6.76 14.86 7.54
CA HIS A 5 -5.76 15.20 8.57
C HIS A 5 -4.98 16.46 8.20
N ARG A 6 -4.50 16.58 6.96
CA ARG A 6 -3.76 17.78 6.49
C ARG A 6 -4.58 19.06 6.55
N TRP A 7 -5.85 19.01 6.16
CA TRP A 7 -6.70 20.20 6.20
C TRP A 7 -7.13 20.54 7.63
N ALA A 8 -7.54 19.56 8.42
CA ALA A 8 -7.93 19.77 9.82
C ALA A 8 -6.79 20.36 10.66
N SER A 9 -5.55 19.86 10.49
CA SER A 9 -4.39 20.40 11.21
C SER A 9 -4.05 21.83 10.80
N ARG A 10 -4.17 22.20 9.52
CA ARG A 10 -3.99 23.59 9.06
C ARG A 10 -5.02 24.52 9.67
N VAL A 11 -6.31 24.13 9.62
CA VAL A 11 -7.39 24.93 10.22
C VAL A 11 -7.18 25.09 11.72
N ALA A 12 -6.86 24.02 12.45
CA ALA A 12 -6.59 24.07 13.88
C ALA A 12 -5.41 25.00 14.22
N THR A 13 -4.33 24.96 13.43
CA THR A 13 -3.17 25.85 13.65
C THR A 13 -3.52 27.31 13.38
N VAL A 14 -4.26 27.61 12.31
CA VAL A 14 -4.73 28.98 12.03
C VAL A 14 -5.60 29.49 13.18
N GLN A 15 -6.52 28.67 13.68
CA GLN A 15 -7.36 29.01 14.83
C GLN A 15 -6.54 29.29 16.10
N ALA A 16 -5.50 28.45 16.36
CA ALA A 16 -4.60 28.66 17.51
C ALA A 16 -3.82 30.00 17.40
N VAL A 17 -3.35 30.34 16.20
CA VAL A 17 -2.65 31.62 15.95
C VAL A 17 -3.60 32.80 16.13
N VAL A 18 -4.81 32.74 15.53
CA VAL A 18 -5.83 33.78 15.68
C VAL A 18 -6.24 33.97 17.14
N HIS A 19 -6.47 32.85 17.87
CA HIS A 19 -6.73 32.87 19.29
C HIS A 19 -5.61 33.61 20.07
N SER A 20 -4.34 33.26 19.81
CA SER A 20 -3.21 33.89 20.49
C SER A 20 -3.13 35.39 20.22
N ILE A 21 -3.37 35.82 18.96
CA ILE A 21 -3.38 37.23 18.59
C ILE A 21 -4.52 37.99 19.28
N ILE A 22 -5.75 37.45 19.22
CA ILE A 22 -6.91 38.09 19.81
C ILE A 22 -6.72 38.29 21.31
N TYR A 23 -6.28 37.27 22.04
CA TYR A 23 -6.07 37.40 23.50
C TYR A 23 -4.94 38.34 23.84
N THR A 24 -3.86 38.35 23.07
CA THR A 24 -2.79 39.35 23.26
C THR A 24 -3.31 40.77 23.09
N ILE A 25 -4.06 41.05 22.04
CA ILE A 25 -4.68 42.37 21.80
C ILE A 25 -5.66 42.72 22.93
N THR A 26 -6.49 41.77 23.35
CA THR A 26 -7.47 42.00 24.43
C THR A 26 -6.81 42.40 25.73
N TYR A 27 -5.73 41.75 26.15
CA TYR A 27 -4.99 42.13 27.35
C TYR A 27 -4.38 43.53 27.26
N PHE A 28 -3.87 43.93 26.08
CA PHE A 28 -3.39 45.29 25.87
C PHE A 28 -4.53 46.34 25.93
N TRP A 29 -5.70 46.04 25.38
CA TRP A 29 -6.84 46.94 25.36
C TRP A 29 -7.49 47.11 26.73
N THR A 30 -7.58 46.04 27.54
CA THR A 30 -8.27 46.06 28.82
C THR A 30 -7.45 46.66 29.95
N GLY A 31 -6.11 46.58 29.92
CA GLY A 31 -5.28 47.04 31.01
C GLY A 31 -3.86 47.47 30.59
N GLY A 32 -3.63 47.71 29.31
CA GLY A 32 -2.34 48.14 28.79
C GLY A 32 -1.22 47.12 28.98
N TYR A 33 0.02 47.60 28.86
CA TYR A 33 1.20 46.76 28.98
C TYR A 33 1.33 46.05 30.33
N ALA A 34 0.85 46.67 31.42
CA ALA A 34 0.92 46.11 32.76
C ALA A 34 0.04 44.85 32.87
N ALA A 35 -1.21 44.87 32.34
CA ALA A 35 -2.10 43.72 32.36
C ALA A 35 -1.52 42.59 31.48
N TYR A 36 -1.02 42.89 30.29
CA TYR A 36 -0.35 41.91 29.44
C TYR A 36 0.85 41.26 30.14
N LYS A 37 1.72 42.04 30.81
CA LYS A 37 2.89 41.52 31.52
C LYS A 37 2.49 40.59 32.64
N THR A 38 1.43 40.89 33.36
CA THR A 38 0.90 40.06 34.47
C THR A 38 0.42 38.71 33.91
N GLU A 39 -0.41 38.73 32.87
CA GLU A 39 -0.91 37.49 32.28
C GLU A 39 0.19 36.68 31.59
N ALA A 40 1.11 37.33 30.91
CA ALA A 40 2.25 36.69 30.26
C ALA A 40 3.25 36.03 31.24
N ALA A 41 3.25 36.43 32.51
CA ALA A 41 4.03 35.78 33.57
C ALA A 41 3.38 34.50 34.10
N MET A 42 2.11 34.25 33.81
CA MET A 42 1.39 33.05 34.27
C MET A 42 1.81 31.80 33.50
N ALA A 43 1.92 30.68 34.23
CA ALA A 43 2.37 29.42 33.63
C ALA A 43 1.45 28.92 32.53
N TYR A 44 0.13 29.08 32.64
CA TYR A 44 -0.80 28.69 31.58
C TYR A 44 -0.53 29.41 30.26
N TYR A 45 -0.12 30.69 30.33
CA TYR A 45 0.15 31.52 29.17
C TYR A 45 1.34 30.96 28.36
N TRP A 46 2.41 30.62 29.06
CA TRP A 46 3.59 29.98 28.45
C TRP A 46 3.28 28.65 27.78
N TRP A 47 2.46 27.82 28.41
CA TRP A 47 2.05 26.56 27.79
C TRP A 47 1.19 26.79 26.54
N GLY A 48 0.37 27.83 26.48
CA GLY A 48 -0.35 28.25 25.29
C GLY A 48 0.58 28.71 24.16
N ILE A 49 1.63 29.51 24.48
CA ILE A 49 2.65 29.89 23.50
C ILE A 49 3.36 28.65 22.97
N ILE A 50 3.82 27.76 23.83
CA ILE A 50 4.48 26.51 23.43
C ILE A 50 3.60 25.71 22.46
N ALA A 51 2.33 25.50 22.82
CA ALA A 51 1.39 24.78 21.96
C ALA A 51 1.27 25.41 20.57
N THR A 52 1.06 26.73 20.50
CA THR A 52 0.90 27.47 19.25
C THR A 52 2.15 27.43 18.39
N VAL A 53 3.34 27.68 18.99
CA VAL A 53 4.63 27.65 18.28
C VAL A 53 4.91 26.26 17.72
N VAL A 54 4.69 25.21 18.52
CA VAL A 54 4.93 23.84 18.11
C VAL A 54 3.96 23.40 16.99
N LEU A 55 2.70 23.85 17.03
CA LEU A 55 1.76 23.63 15.92
C LEU A 55 2.24 24.29 14.63
N CYS A 56 2.72 25.53 14.69
CA CYS A 56 3.30 26.24 13.53
C CYS A 56 4.53 25.51 12.99
N LEU A 57 5.44 25.09 13.86
CA LEU A 57 6.60 24.29 13.50
C LEU A 57 6.22 22.97 12.84
N SER A 58 5.20 22.28 13.36
CA SER A 58 4.68 21.03 12.78
C SER A 58 4.26 21.21 11.33
N ILE A 59 3.58 22.31 10.98
CA ILE A 59 3.22 22.61 9.58
C ILE A 59 4.46 22.90 8.74
N GLY A 60 5.40 23.71 9.26
CA GLY A 60 6.64 24.05 8.58
C GLY A 60 7.49 22.82 8.25
N PHE A 61 7.62 21.87 9.19
CA PHE A 61 8.34 20.62 8.97
C PHE A 61 7.57 19.59 8.12
N ALA A 62 6.26 19.74 7.97
CA ALA A 62 5.42 18.82 7.18
C ALA A 62 5.42 19.12 5.67
N VAL A 63 6.22 20.06 5.19
CA VAL A 63 6.33 20.40 3.76
C VAL A 63 6.89 19.22 2.95
N LEU A 64 6.46 19.13 1.69
CA LEU A 64 6.78 18.00 0.81
C LEU A 64 8.29 17.74 0.66
N PRO A 65 9.19 18.75 0.48
CA PRO A 65 10.62 18.50 0.34
C PRO A 65 11.23 17.79 1.54
N VAL A 66 10.85 18.16 2.76
CA VAL A 66 11.36 17.52 4.00
C VAL A 66 10.92 16.08 4.07
N ARG A 67 9.64 15.80 3.78
CA ARG A 67 9.10 14.44 3.78
C ARG A 67 9.76 13.52 2.75
N ILE A 68 10.05 14.04 1.55
CA ILE A 68 10.69 13.23 0.49
C ILE A 68 12.16 12.97 0.83
N ARG A 69 12.88 13.97 1.35
CA ARG A 69 14.33 13.85 1.60
C ARG A 69 14.64 13.00 2.83
N SER A 70 13.87 13.13 3.91
CA SER A 70 14.16 12.54 5.22
C SER A 70 12.88 12.16 5.96
N TYR A 71 12.15 11.17 5.44
CA TYR A 71 10.85 10.76 6.00
C TYR A 71 10.93 10.34 7.47
N GLU A 72 11.97 9.62 7.88
CA GLU A 72 12.14 9.17 9.27
C GLU A 72 12.31 10.35 10.23
N ILE A 73 13.12 11.35 9.84
CA ILE A 73 13.31 12.56 10.65
C ILE A 73 12.00 13.34 10.73
N PHE A 74 11.30 13.50 9.61
CA PHE A 74 9.97 14.11 9.60
C PHE A 74 9.02 13.38 10.55
N LEU A 75 8.95 12.07 10.52
CA LEU A 75 8.04 11.29 11.36
C LEU A 75 8.33 11.44 12.85
N ILE A 76 9.61 11.34 13.25
CA ILE A 76 10.04 11.49 14.65
C ILE A 76 9.73 12.90 15.16
N THR A 77 10.11 13.92 14.40
CA THR A 77 9.86 15.33 14.80
C THR A 77 8.37 15.64 14.84
N HIS A 78 7.59 15.12 13.90
CA HIS A 78 6.14 15.31 13.87
C HIS A 78 5.46 14.68 15.10
N ILE A 79 5.85 13.47 15.49
CA ILE A 79 5.33 12.83 16.71
C ILE A 79 5.75 13.61 17.95
N ALA A 80 6.99 14.04 18.06
CA ALA A 80 7.48 14.84 19.18
C ALA A 80 6.70 16.16 19.31
N PHE A 81 6.49 16.86 18.20
CA PHE A 81 5.70 18.09 18.17
C PHE A 81 4.23 17.86 18.52
N ALA A 82 3.63 16.76 18.07
CA ALA A 82 2.26 16.41 18.44
C ALA A 82 2.13 16.19 19.95
N ILE A 83 3.08 15.48 20.57
CA ILE A 83 3.11 15.27 22.01
C ILE A 83 3.25 16.62 22.76
N LEU A 84 4.21 17.45 22.35
CA LEU A 84 4.43 18.76 22.96
C LEU A 84 3.22 19.69 22.80
N ALA A 85 2.57 19.69 21.63
CA ALA A 85 1.34 20.47 21.42
C ALA A 85 0.21 20.02 22.34
N LEU A 86 -0.02 18.70 22.48
CA LEU A 86 -1.03 18.15 23.38
C LEU A 86 -0.70 18.46 24.85
N MET A 87 0.56 18.35 25.27
CA MET A 87 1.00 18.76 26.60
C MET A 87 0.78 20.25 26.83
N GLY A 88 1.12 21.08 25.86
CA GLY A 88 0.90 22.51 25.92
C GLY A 88 -0.58 22.86 26.06
N CYS A 89 -1.44 22.24 25.27
CA CYS A 89 -2.90 22.40 25.41
C CYS A 89 -3.43 21.92 26.77
N TRP A 90 -2.91 20.79 27.26
CA TRP A 90 -3.30 20.26 28.56
C TRP A 90 -3.00 21.26 29.67
N TYR A 91 -1.76 21.68 29.83
CA TYR A 91 -1.36 22.60 30.90
C TYR A 91 -1.93 24.01 30.69
N HIS A 92 -2.14 24.45 29.46
CA HIS A 92 -2.83 25.72 29.18
C HIS A 92 -4.25 25.71 29.72
N ILE A 93 -5.00 24.64 29.51
CA ILE A 93 -6.39 24.52 29.98
C ILE A 93 -6.42 24.23 31.48
N ASP A 94 -5.60 23.31 31.98
CA ASP A 94 -5.61 22.86 33.35
C ASP A 94 -5.26 23.99 34.34
N LEU A 95 -4.20 24.71 34.07
CA LEU A 95 -3.72 25.82 34.91
C LEU A 95 -4.63 27.05 34.83
N ARG A 96 -5.37 27.25 33.73
CA ARG A 96 -6.27 28.40 33.58
C ARG A 96 -7.68 28.12 34.14
N PHE A 97 -8.24 26.97 33.85
CA PHE A 97 -9.64 26.67 34.09
C PHE A 97 -9.86 25.52 35.06
N GLY A 98 -8.86 24.67 35.30
CA GLY A 98 -9.03 23.43 36.07
C GLY A 98 -10.12 22.56 35.43
N ASP A 99 -11.08 22.13 36.23
CA ASP A 99 -12.24 21.35 35.76
C ASP A 99 -13.46 22.19 35.41
N LYS A 100 -13.32 23.51 35.46
CA LYS A 100 -14.40 24.44 35.13
C LYS A 100 -14.60 24.48 33.61
N TRP A 101 -15.83 24.73 33.19
CA TRP A 101 -16.20 24.94 31.78
C TRP A 101 -16.08 23.75 30.82
N GLY A 102 -15.61 22.59 31.29
CA GLY A 102 -15.56 21.38 30.49
C GLY A 102 -14.57 21.36 29.35
N TYR A 103 -13.63 22.30 29.24
CA TYR A 103 -12.66 22.37 28.11
C TYR A 103 -11.77 21.14 28.05
N LYS A 104 -11.44 20.49 29.15
CA LYS A 104 -10.65 19.24 29.19
C LYS A 104 -11.33 18.08 28.45
N VAL A 105 -12.66 18.09 28.33
CA VAL A 105 -13.40 17.02 27.65
C VAL A 105 -12.92 16.82 26.21
N TRP A 106 -12.60 17.89 25.51
CA TRP A 106 -12.08 17.79 24.15
C TRP A 106 -10.73 17.11 24.07
N LEU A 107 -9.86 17.31 25.05
CA LEU A 107 -8.57 16.62 25.15
C LEU A 107 -8.76 15.15 25.51
N TYR A 108 -9.67 14.83 26.43
CA TYR A 108 -10.02 13.43 26.74
C TYR A 108 -10.55 12.71 25.50
N ILE A 109 -11.40 13.34 24.72
CA ILE A 109 -11.89 12.78 23.46
C ILE A 109 -10.72 12.52 22.48
N ALA A 110 -9.81 13.48 22.34
CA ALA A 110 -8.63 13.31 21.48
C ALA A 110 -7.74 12.15 21.92
N PHE A 111 -7.46 12.06 23.23
CA PHE A 111 -6.69 10.94 23.81
C PHE A 111 -7.42 9.60 23.66
N ALA A 112 -8.73 9.57 23.84
CA ALA A 112 -9.54 8.35 23.69
C ALA A 112 -9.48 7.84 22.24
N PHE A 113 -9.63 8.71 21.25
CA PHE A 113 -9.51 8.32 19.84
C PHE A 113 -8.10 7.82 19.50
N TRP A 114 -7.07 8.48 20.00
CA TRP A 114 -5.70 8.04 19.79
C TRP A 114 -5.43 6.68 20.43
N ALA A 115 -5.84 6.50 21.69
CA ALA A 115 -5.68 5.24 22.41
C ALA A 115 -6.47 4.10 21.75
N PHE A 116 -7.68 4.39 21.29
CA PHE A 116 -8.52 3.43 20.57
C PHE A 116 -7.85 2.99 19.26
N ASP A 117 -7.29 3.92 18.47
CA ASP A 117 -6.57 3.57 17.26
C ASP A 117 -5.36 2.65 17.55
N ARG A 118 -4.57 2.97 18.58
CA ARG A 118 -3.43 2.13 18.99
C ARG A 118 -3.88 0.76 19.47
N LEU A 119 -4.93 0.70 20.29
CA LEU A 119 -5.50 -0.55 20.77
C LEU A 119 -6.01 -1.41 19.61
N MET A 120 -6.74 -0.82 18.67
CA MET A 120 -7.26 -1.56 17.51
C MET A 120 -6.14 -2.09 16.61
N ARG A 121 -5.05 -1.35 16.45
CA ARG A 121 -3.87 -1.86 15.72
C ARG A 121 -3.22 -3.03 16.46
N PHE A 122 -3.08 -2.92 17.77
CA PHE A 122 -2.56 -4.02 18.60
C PHE A 122 -3.45 -5.27 18.53
N VAL A 123 -4.77 -5.11 18.67
CA VAL A 123 -5.73 -6.21 18.54
C VAL A 123 -5.64 -6.88 17.17
N ARG A 124 -5.53 -6.10 16.10
CA ARG A 124 -5.32 -6.65 14.74
C ARG A 124 -4.01 -7.41 14.63
N LEU A 125 -2.92 -6.86 15.14
CA LEU A 125 -1.62 -7.54 15.12
C LEU A 125 -1.71 -8.89 15.84
N VAL A 126 -2.31 -8.94 17.02
CA VAL A 126 -2.54 -10.19 17.75
C VAL A 126 -3.44 -11.13 16.96
N TYR A 127 -4.57 -10.66 16.46
CA TYR A 127 -5.54 -11.47 15.72
C TYR A 127 -4.96 -12.16 14.48
N PHE A 128 -4.13 -11.43 13.71
CA PHE A 128 -3.53 -11.98 12.48
C PHE A 128 -2.35 -12.92 12.75
N ASN A 129 -1.76 -12.87 13.96
CA ASN A 129 -0.57 -13.66 14.31
C ASN A 129 -0.81 -14.68 15.45
N CYS A 130 -2.01 -14.74 16.05
CA CYS A 130 -2.30 -15.64 17.18
C CYS A 130 -2.20 -17.13 16.83
N SER A 131 -2.38 -17.50 15.56
CA SER A 131 -2.21 -18.88 15.08
C SER A 131 -0.74 -19.24 14.79
N GLY A 132 0.20 -18.39 15.15
CA GLY A 132 1.63 -18.47 14.88
C GLY A 132 2.11 -17.45 13.85
N SER A 133 3.36 -17.01 14.01
CA SER A 133 3.95 -16.02 13.10
C SER A 133 4.09 -16.60 11.69
N PRO A 134 3.66 -15.88 10.65
CA PRO A 134 3.89 -16.28 9.28
C PRO A 134 5.39 -16.40 8.97
N ILE A 135 5.72 -17.30 8.07
CA ILE A 135 7.08 -17.45 7.55
C ILE A 135 7.10 -16.87 6.14
N ALA A 136 8.06 -16.01 5.89
CA ALA A 136 8.30 -15.44 4.57
C ALA A 136 9.61 -15.99 4.00
N VAL A 137 9.58 -16.35 2.72
CA VAL A 137 10.78 -16.66 1.93
C VAL A 137 11.10 -15.44 1.08
N VAL A 138 12.29 -14.90 1.29
CA VAL A 138 12.79 -13.70 0.63
C VAL A 138 13.74 -14.09 -0.48
N LYS A 139 13.53 -13.57 -1.69
CA LYS A 139 14.37 -13.78 -2.87
C LYS A 139 14.67 -12.46 -3.55
N GLN A 140 15.87 -12.25 -4.04
CA GLN A 140 16.17 -11.10 -4.88
C GLN A 140 15.76 -11.40 -6.33
N VAL A 141 15.10 -10.45 -6.98
CA VAL A 141 14.90 -10.49 -8.43
C VAL A 141 16.26 -10.27 -9.10
N PRO A 142 16.71 -11.19 -9.98
CA PRO A 142 18.06 -11.13 -10.55
C PRO A 142 18.36 -9.76 -11.18
N HIS A 143 19.58 -9.28 -10.97
CA HIS A 143 20.09 -8.00 -11.52
C HIS A 143 19.27 -6.76 -11.16
N THR A 144 18.51 -6.80 -10.07
CA THR A 144 17.72 -5.66 -9.57
C THR A 144 17.92 -5.45 -8.08
N ASP A 145 17.41 -4.32 -7.57
CA ASP A 145 17.28 -4.03 -6.14
C ASP A 145 15.89 -4.41 -5.60
N ILE A 146 15.18 -5.29 -6.30
CA ILE A 146 13.83 -5.71 -5.95
C ILE A 146 13.86 -7.06 -5.24
N ILE A 147 13.07 -7.13 -4.18
CA ILE A 147 12.86 -8.31 -3.36
C ILE A 147 11.48 -8.86 -3.65
N GLN A 148 11.40 -10.13 -3.96
CA GLN A 148 10.17 -10.90 -3.92
C GLN A 148 10.08 -11.58 -2.55
N MET A 149 8.98 -11.40 -1.86
CA MET A 149 8.67 -12.04 -0.58
C MET A 149 7.43 -12.91 -0.75
N THR A 150 7.60 -14.20 -0.56
CA THR A 150 6.51 -15.19 -0.55
C THR A 150 6.19 -15.53 0.89
N ILE A 151 4.99 -15.14 1.35
CA ILE A 151 4.55 -15.23 2.73
C ILE A 151 3.57 -16.39 2.86
N THR A 152 3.90 -17.35 3.74
CA THR A 152 3.01 -18.46 4.07
C THR A 152 2.21 -18.11 5.31
N LEU A 153 0.91 -17.96 5.14
CA LEU A 153 -0.03 -17.60 6.19
C LEU A 153 -0.49 -18.84 6.95
N LYS A 154 -0.62 -18.73 8.27
CA LYS A 154 -1.18 -19.79 9.12
C LYS A 154 -2.70 -19.89 9.06
N LYS A 155 -3.36 -18.79 8.71
CA LYS A 155 -4.82 -18.70 8.55
C LYS A 155 -5.13 -18.13 7.16
N ALA A 156 -6.17 -18.65 6.54
CA ALA A 156 -6.66 -18.12 5.27
C ALA A 156 -7.10 -16.66 5.38
N TRP A 157 -6.69 -15.86 4.41
CA TRP A 157 -7.15 -14.49 4.26
C TRP A 157 -8.02 -14.37 3.01
N ASN A 158 -9.08 -13.57 3.10
CA ASN A 158 -9.88 -13.20 1.95
C ASN A 158 -9.31 -11.92 1.33
N VAL A 159 -8.33 -12.10 0.46
CA VAL A 159 -7.62 -11.00 -0.21
C VAL A 159 -8.46 -10.51 -1.39
N LYS A 160 -8.49 -9.18 -1.56
CA LYS A 160 -9.13 -8.48 -2.69
C LYS A 160 -8.09 -7.66 -3.45
N PRO A 161 -8.34 -7.35 -4.73
CA PRO A 161 -7.43 -6.51 -5.49
C PRO A 161 -7.24 -5.12 -4.85
N GLY A 162 -6.04 -4.56 -4.99
CA GLY A 162 -5.67 -3.27 -4.40
C GLY A 162 -5.44 -3.30 -2.89
N GLN A 163 -5.41 -4.46 -2.24
CA GLN A 163 -5.13 -4.55 -0.81
C GLN A 163 -3.63 -4.62 -0.51
N HIS A 164 -3.29 -4.11 0.68
CA HIS A 164 -1.94 -4.16 1.24
C HIS A 164 -1.97 -4.63 2.70
N SER A 165 -0.84 -5.10 3.18
CA SER A 165 -0.62 -5.49 4.57
C SER A 165 0.62 -4.78 5.13
N PHE A 166 0.58 -4.39 6.41
CA PHE A 166 1.79 -3.95 7.10
C PHE A 166 2.59 -5.17 7.54
N LEU A 167 3.86 -5.17 7.17
CA LEU A 167 4.80 -6.23 7.52
C LEU A 167 5.81 -5.71 8.52
N TYR A 168 6.04 -6.50 9.57
CA TYR A 168 7.07 -6.30 10.58
C TYR A 168 8.09 -7.42 10.45
N ILE A 169 9.37 -7.09 10.47
CA ILE A 169 10.47 -8.06 10.39
C ILE A 169 11.33 -7.91 11.64
N PRO A 170 10.99 -8.56 12.78
CA PRO A 170 11.70 -8.39 14.05
C PRO A 170 13.19 -8.75 13.97
N LEU A 171 13.55 -9.67 13.06
CA LEU A 171 14.91 -10.11 12.82
C LEU A 171 15.88 -8.99 12.39
N LEU A 172 15.38 -7.85 11.92
CA LEU A 172 16.18 -6.71 11.50
C LEU A 172 16.51 -5.73 12.64
N GLY A 173 16.16 -6.08 13.89
CA GLY A 173 16.54 -5.32 15.09
C GLY A 173 15.67 -4.11 15.43
N LYS A 174 14.61 -3.84 14.65
CA LYS A 174 13.65 -2.76 14.89
C LYS A 174 12.23 -3.33 14.90
N PRO A 175 11.77 -3.94 15.99
CA PRO A 175 10.48 -4.64 16.03
C PRO A 175 9.27 -3.71 15.86
N TRP A 176 9.46 -2.39 16.05
CA TRP A 176 8.42 -1.37 15.84
C TRP A 176 8.36 -0.85 14.39
N GLU A 177 9.39 -1.12 13.56
CA GLU A 177 9.42 -0.68 12.17
C GLU A 177 8.49 -1.55 11.33
N ASN A 178 7.54 -0.95 10.68
CA ASN A 178 6.63 -1.61 9.77
C ASN A 178 6.41 -0.77 8.51
N HIS A 179 6.16 -1.46 7.42
CA HIS A 179 5.86 -0.81 6.15
C HIS A 179 4.69 -1.53 5.47
N PRO A 180 3.83 -0.78 4.77
CA PRO A 180 2.77 -1.35 3.97
C PRO A 180 3.32 -1.88 2.65
N PHE A 181 2.95 -3.10 2.31
CA PHE A 181 3.28 -3.72 1.03
C PHE A 181 2.02 -4.23 0.36
N THR A 182 1.89 -3.90 -0.92
CA THR A 182 0.79 -4.39 -1.74
C THR A 182 0.92 -5.89 -1.95
N ILE A 183 -0.20 -6.58 -1.84
CA ILE A 183 -0.29 -7.99 -2.15
C ILE A 183 -0.42 -8.11 -3.66
N ALA A 184 0.64 -8.58 -4.32
CA ALA A 184 0.70 -8.73 -5.76
C ALA A 184 -0.07 -9.95 -6.25
N ALA A 185 0.02 -11.06 -5.50
CA ALA A 185 -0.64 -12.31 -5.81
C ALA A 185 -0.92 -13.11 -4.53
N TRP A 186 -1.86 -14.04 -4.60
CA TRP A 186 -2.20 -14.96 -3.51
C TRP A 186 -2.68 -16.30 -4.03
N THR A 187 -2.55 -17.36 -3.23
CA THR A 187 -3.14 -18.66 -3.51
C THR A 187 -4.38 -18.85 -2.65
N SER A 188 -5.51 -19.17 -3.29
CA SER A 188 -6.73 -19.58 -2.58
C SER A 188 -6.88 -21.10 -2.59
N PRO A 189 -7.65 -21.68 -1.65
CA PRO A 189 -7.92 -23.12 -1.62
C PRO A 189 -8.56 -23.66 -2.90
N GLU A 190 -9.44 -22.89 -3.50
CA GLU A 190 -10.16 -23.23 -4.72
C GLU A 190 -9.32 -23.12 -5.97
N SER A 191 -8.34 -22.21 -5.98
CA SER A 191 -7.44 -21.99 -7.11
C SER A 191 -6.52 -23.18 -7.41
N ARG A 192 -6.32 -24.12 -6.47
CA ARG A 192 -5.50 -25.31 -6.67
C ARG A 192 -6.14 -26.40 -7.55
N ARG A 193 -7.46 -26.39 -7.71
CA ARG A 193 -8.13 -27.44 -8.48
C ARG A 193 -8.13 -27.18 -9.98
N ASN A 194 -8.12 -25.92 -10.45
CA ASN A 194 -8.40 -25.61 -11.86
C ASN A 194 -7.54 -24.51 -12.49
N THR A 195 -6.47 -23.97 -11.85
CA THR A 195 -5.77 -22.82 -12.41
C THR A 195 -4.26 -23.00 -12.43
N PRO A 196 -3.58 -22.67 -13.54
CA PRO A 196 -2.22 -22.18 -13.50
C PRO A 196 -2.26 -20.78 -12.85
N ALA A 197 -2.47 -20.77 -11.53
CA ALA A 197 -2.39 -19.54 -10.74
C ALA A 197 -1.02 -18.89 -10.99
N ILE A 198 -0.95 -17.58 -10.82
CA ILE A 198 0.29 -16.83 -10.67
C ILE A 198 1.14 -17.56 -9.61
N ARG A 199 1.92 -18.51 -10.04
CA ARG A 199 2.70 -19.41 -9.20
C ARG A 199 4.15 -19.11 -9.44
N ASP A 200 4.89 -18.93 -8.38
CA ASP A 200 6.36 -18.90 -8.50
C ASP A 200 6.84 -20.25 -9.05
N LYS A 201 7.05 -20.32 -10.35
CA LYS A 201 7.53 -21.50 -11.05
C LYS A 201 8.93 -21.95 -10.56
N SER A 202 9.62 -21.11 -9.79
CA SER A 202 10.95 -21.39 -9.25
C SER A 202 10.92 -22.16 -7.93
N ALA A 203 9.81 -22.22 -7.22
CA ALA A 203 9.70 -22.92 -5.94
C ALA A 203 9.55 -24.45 -6.07
N GLY A 204 9.43 -24.97 -7.29
CA GLY A 204 9.13 -26.39 -7.53
C GLY A 204 10.34 -27.32 -7.65
N LYS A 205 11.58 -26.84 -7.61
CA LYS A 205 12.77 -27.70 -7.78
C LYS A 205 13.66 -27.90 -6.55
N GLU A 206 13.44 -27.17 -5.46
CA GLU A 206 14.30 -27.24 -4.26
C GLU A 206 13.61 -27.81 -3.00
N ALA A 207 12.38 -28.29 -3.09
CA ALA A 207 11.65 -28.82 -1.94
C ALA A 207 11.72 -30.34 -1.78
N GLU A 208 12.65 -31.01 -2.48
CA GLU A 208 12.76 -32.49 -2.48
C GLU A 208 14.05 -32.96 -1.81
N VAL A 209 14.41 -32.42 -0.65
CA VAL A 209 15.43 -33.04 0.22
C VAL A 209 15.03 -32.86 1.69
N HIS A 210 14.61 -33.93 2.27
CA HIS A 210 14.50 -34.46 3.62
C HIS A 210 13.08 -34.82 4.02
N GLY A 211 12.64 -35.97 3.50
CA GLY A 211 11.65 -36.82 4.14
C GLY A 211 12.28 -37.60 5.27
N LEU A 212 11.89 -37.34 6.50
CA LEU A 212 12.04 -38.30 7.60
C LEU A 212 10.79 -39.21 7.53
N GLU A 213 11.04 -40.48 7.17
CA GLU A 213 10.10 -41.57 7.31
C GLU A 213 9.68 -41.71 8.77
N ILE A 214 8.38 -41.59 9.04
CA ILE A 214 7.77 -42.08 10.28
C ILE A 214 6.78 -43.14 9.92
N ASP A 215 7.05 -44.34 10.47
CA ASP A 215 6.34 -45.59 10.34
C ASP A 215 4.81 -45.43 10.50
N SER A 216 4.10 -46.08 9.58
CA SER A 216 2.65 -46.23 9.58
C SER A 216 2.23 -47.51 10.27
N SER A 217 1.67 -47.41 11.46
CA SER A 217 0.72 -48.41 11.93
C SER A 217 -0.17 -47.86 13.05
N SER A 218 -1.39 -47.42 12.69
CA SER A 218 -2.64 -47.73 13.41
C SER A 218 -3.81 -46.99 12.76
N SER A 219 -4.79 -47.77 12.38
CA SER A 219 -6.07 -47.39 11.82
C SER A 219 -6.93 -46.58 12.81
N SER A 220 -7.29 -45.37 12.43
CA SER A 220 -8.57 -44.73 12.82
C SER A 220 -8.90 -43.64 11.81
N GLN A 221 -10.11 -43.80 11.25
CA GLN A 221 -10.74 -42.83 10.34
C GLN A 221 -10.93 -41.51 11.05
N HIS A 222 -10.00 -40.54 10.81
CA HIS A 222 -10.25 -39.13 10.98
C HIS A 222 -9.97 -38.45 9.64
N SER A 223 -11.03 -37.80 9.13
CA SER A 223 -10.96 -36.94 7.97
C SER A 223 -9.77 -36.02 8.05
N HIS A 224 -8.73 -36.26 7.25
CA HIS A 224 -7.64 -35.35 7.02
C HIS A 224 -8.19 -34.10 6.34
N GLU A 225 -8.54 -33.08 7.13
CA GLU A 225 -8.52 -31.71 6.64
C GLU A 225 -7.09 -31.42 6.19
N SER A 226 -6.84 -31.53 4.90
CA SER A 226 -5.61 -31.10 4.28
C SER A 226 -5.38 -29.64 4.65
N HIS A 227 -4.37 -29.35 5.48
CA HIS A 227 -3.96 -27.99 5.82
C HIS A 227 -3.59 -27.25 4.54
N GLN A 228 -4.55 -26.51 3.98
CA GLN A 228 -4.33 -25.72 2.79
C GLN A 228 -3.46 -24.53 3.16
N VAL A 229 -2.25 -24.51 2.63
CA VAL A 229 -1.30 -23.45 2.84
C VAL A 229 -1.69 -22.27 1.97
N HIS A 230 -2.02 -21.14 2.59
CA HIS A 230 -2.29 -19.89 1.90
C HIS A 230 -0.99 -19.10 1.76
N GLN A 231 -0.68 -18.72 0.54
CA GLN A 231 0.51 -17.91 0.27
C GLN A 231 0.10 -16.57 -0.32
N MET A 232 0.83 -15.53 0.02
CA MET A 232 0.75 -14.23 -0.65
C MET A 232 2.15 -13.78 -1.09
N ILE A 233 2.20 -13.10 -2.22
CA ILE A 233 3.43 -12.60 -2.80
C ILE A 233 3.40 -11.07 -2.74
N CYS A 234 4.48 -10.49 -2.20
CA CYS A 234 4.75 -9.07 -2.21
C CYS A 234 6.06 -8.80 -2.95
N LEU A 235 6.10 -7.77 -3.77
CA LEU A 235 7.32 -7.27 -4.40
C LEU A 235 7.65 -5.91 -3.79
N MET A 236 8.91 -5.71 -3.41
CA MET A 236 9.35 -4.48 -2.78
C MET A 236 10.71 -4.04 -3.31
N ARG A 237 10.86 -2.75 -3.55
CA ARG A 237 12.15 -2.16 -3.90
C ARG A 237 12.95 -1.88 -2.64
N ALA A 238 14.18 -2.38 -2.60
CA ALA A 238 15.11 -2.07 -1.52
C ALA A 238 15.63 -0.63 -1.68
N ARG A 239 15.19 0.26 -0.76
CA ARG A 239 15.64 1.65 -0.74
C ARG A 239 16.50 1.92 0.51
N LYS A 240 15.90 2.41 1.58
CA LYS A 240 16.52 2.70 2.88
C LYS A 240 15.79 1.92 3.97
N GLY A 241 16.35 1.85 5.17
CA GLY A 241 15.71 1.21 6.33
C GLY A 241 15.55 -0.30 6.17
N MET A 242 14.37 -0.80 6.52
CA MET A 242 14.06 -2.23 6.60
C MET A 242 14.33 -3.00 5.30
N THR A 243 13.91 -2.47 4.15
CA THR A 243 14.08 -3.17 2.86
C THR A 243 15.53 -3.27 2.42
N ALA A 244 16.34 -2.23 2.63
CA ALA A 244 17.78 -2.26 2.36
C ALA A 244 18.52 -3.24 3.29
N SER A 245 18.15 -3.24 4.57
CA SER A 245 18.70 -4.16 5.57
C SER A 245 18.38 -5.62 5.23
N LEU A 246 17.16 -5.88 4.77
CA LEU A 246 16.73 -7.21 4.33
C LEU A 246 17.53 -7.69 3.12
N LEU A 247 17.68 -6.85 2.09
CA LEU A 247 18.48 -7.17 0.91
C LEU A 247 19.95 -7.39 1.27
N SER A 248 20.53 -6.55 2.13
CA SER A 248 21.91 -6.73 2.60
C SER A 248 22.10 -8.06 3.35
N LYS A 249 21.10 -8.45 4.16
CA LYS A 249 21.14 -9.72 4.89
C LYS A 249 21.04 -10.91 3.94
N LEU A 250 20.16 -10.86 2.95
CA LEU A 250 20.07 -11.89 1.91
C LEU A 250 21.40 -12.02 1.14
N ARG A 251 21.99 -10.91 0.70
CA ARG A 251 23.27 -10.94 -0.02
C ARG A 251 24.43 -11.48 0.82
N ARG A 252 24.46 -11.15 2.12
CA ARG A 252 25.49 -11.68 3.04
C ARG A 252 25.35 -13.17 3.33
N SER A 253 24.15 -13.71 3.28
CA SER A 253 23.93 -15.14 3.48
C SER A 253 24.49 -16.00 2.34
N GLY A 254 24.74 -15.41 1.16
CA GLY A 254 25.17 -16.15 -0.04
C GLY A 254 24.11 -17.11 -0.59
N ALA A 255 22.95 -17.19 0.05
CA ALA A 255 21.87 -18.09 -0.36
C ALA A 255 20.97 -17.42 -1.41
N SER A 256 20.37 -18.20 -2.27
CA SER A 256 19.38 -17.73 -3.26
C SER A 256 18.09 -17.24 -2.58
N THR A 257 17.78 -17.80 -1.42
CA THR A 257 16.60 -17.49 -0.62
C THR A 257 16.92 -17.34 0.86
N LEU A 258 16.14 -16.51 1.57
CA LEU A 258 16.30 -16.31 3.01
C LEU A 258 14.92 -16.47 3.69
N PRO A 259 14.74 -17.52 4.53
CA PRO A 259 13.55 -17.61 5.36
C PRO A 259 13.61 -16.61 6.50
N VAL A 260 12.50 -15.88 6.73
CA VAL A 260 12.37 -14.89 7.80
C VAL A 260 11.03 -15.04 8.48
N SER A 261 11.01 -14.97 9.81
CA SER A 261 9.77 -14.83 10.58
C SER A 261 9.30 -13.39 10.51
N ILE A 262 8.03 -13.20 10.25
CA ILE A 262 7.41 -11.88 10.13
C ILE A 262 6.15 -11.80 10.99
N LEU A 263 5.70 -10.57 11.27
CA LEU A 263 4.35 -10.33 11.75
C LEU A 263 3.61 -9.53 10.69
N THR A 264 2.33 -9.83 10.56
CA THR A 264 1.46 -9.19 9.59
C THR A 264 0.34 -8.44 10.31
N GLU A 265 0.00 -7.24 9.81
CA GLU A 265 -1.12 -6.47 10.34
C GLU A 265 -2.11 -6.20 9.22
N GLY A 266 -3.25 -6.83 9.30
CA GLY A 266 -4.47 -6.55 8.56
C GLY A 266 -4.40 -6.68 7.04
N LEU A 267 -5.59 -6.60 6.49
CA LEU A 267 -5.82 -6.25 5.10
C LEU A 267 -6.39 -4.83 5.07
N TYR A 268 -5.73 -3.94 4.36
CA TYR A 268 -6.12 -2.55 4.20
C TYR A 268 -6.31 -2.23 2.72
N GLY A 269 -7.14 -1.25 2.39
CA GLY A 269 -7.48 -0.91 1.01
C GLY A 269 -8.56 -1.80 0.41
N GLY A 270 -8.73 -1.75 -0.92
CA GLY A 270 -9.72 -2.55 -1.62
C GLY A 270 -11.17 -2.25 -1.21
N HIS A 271 -11.50 -0.98 -0.96
CA HIS A 271 -12.84 -0.59 -0.53
C HIS A 271 -13.87 -0.84 -1.62
N LYS A 272 -15.04 -1.39 -1.24
CA LYS A 272 -16.13 -1.70 -2.18
C LYS A 272 -16.53 -0.51 -3.06
N ALA A 273 -16.58 0.70 -2.49
CA ALA A 273 -16.92 1.90 -3.23
C ALA A 273 -15.91 2.23 -4.34
N THR A 274 -14.61 2.08 -4.06
CA THR A 274 -13.53 2.31 -5.04
C THR A 274 -13.56 1.26 -6.16
N LEU A 275 -13.91 0.02 -5.84
CA LEU A 275 -13.95 -1.08 -6.81
C LEU A 275 -15.28 -1.18 -7.58
N GLN A 276 -16.29 -0.38 -7.22
CA GLN A 276 -17.63 -0.42 -7.83
C GLN A 276 -17.62 -0.27 -9.38
N PRO A 277 -16.80 0.60 -10.01
CA PRO A 277 -16.76 0.73 -11.46
C PRO A 277 -16.43 -0.59 -12.19
N LEU A 278 -15.61 -1.47 -11.59
CA LEU A 278 -15.21 -2.74 -12.20
C LEU A 278 -16.37 -3.67 -12.49
N LYS A 279 -17.47 -3.57 -11.73
CA LYS A 279 -18.65 -4.43 -11.94
C LYS A 279 -19.37 -4.18 -13.27
N THR A 280 -19.22 -2.98 -13.80
CA THR A 280 -19.89 -2.57 -15.03
C THR A 280 -18.93 -2.41 -16.20
N ALA A 281 -17.65 -2.69 -15.98
CA ALA A 281 -16.61 -2.59 -17.01
C ALA A 281 -16.78 -3.69 -18.07
N ASP A 282 -16.67 -3.34 -19.33
CA ASP A 282 -16.52 -4.27 -20.45
C ASP A 282 -15.02 -4.53 -20.74
N THR A 283 -14.18 -3.51 -20.49
CA THR A 283 -12.73 -3.58 -20.62
C THR A 283 -12.06 -2.97 -19.41
N ILE A 284 -11.04 -3.62 -18.87
CA ILE A 284 -10.21 -3.13 -17.78
C ILE A 284 -8.80 -2.90 -18.32
N ILE A 285 -8.27 -1.70 -18.12
CA ILE A 285 -6.87 -1.41 -18.40
C ILE A 285 -6.12 -1.07 -17.12
N CYS A 286 -5.07 -1.82 -16.84
CA CYS A 286 -4.16 -1.54 -15.74
C CYS A 286 -2.91 -0.83 -16.26
N ILE A 287 -2.61 0.37 -15.73
CA ILE A 287 -1.43 1.16 -16.07
C ILE A 287 -0.48 1.17 -14.90
N ALA A 288 0.68 0.55 -15.07
CA ALA A 288 1.68 0.39 -14.03
C ALA A 288 2.98 1.13 -14.34
N GLY A 289 3.57 1.76 -13.33
CA GLY A 289 4.90 2.36 -13.37
C GLY A 289 5.85 1.71 -12.37
N GLY A 290 6.96 1.09 -12.85
CA GLY A 290 7.95 0.45 -11.99
C GLY A 290 7.34 -0.62 -11.08
N ILE A 291 7.53 -0.51 -9.76
CA ILE A 291 7.00 -1.47 -8.77
C ILE A 291 5.47 -1.36 -8.59
N GLY A 292 4.81 -0.36 -9.17
CA GLY A 292 3.34 -0.26 -9.19
C GLY A 292 2.65 -1.44 -9.86
N ILE A 293 3.39 -2.25 -10.62
CA ILE A 293 2.94 -3.53 -11.16
C ILE A 293 2.31 -4.43 -10.08
N THR A 294 2.76 -4.36 -8.83
CA THR A 294 2.24 -5.16 -7.72
C THR A 294 0.73 -4.98 -7.52
N SER A 295 0.24 -3.75 -7.61
CA SER A 295 -1.19 -3.49 -7.52
C SER A 295 -1.93 -4.03 -8.74
N CYS A 296 -1.43 -3.75 -9.94
CA CYS A 296 -2.05 -4.20 -11.20
C CYS A 296 -2.13 -5.72 -11.30
N MET A 297 -1.12 -6.46 -10.79
CA MET A 297 -1.14 -7.92 -10.71
C MET A 297 -2.28 -8.44 -9.85
N SER A 298 -2.63 -7.77 -8.76
CA SER A 298 -3.75 -8.19 -7.92
C SER A 298 -5.09 -8.10 -8.66
N PHE A 299 -5.28 -7.09 -9.50
CA PHE A 299 -6.46 -6.97 -10.36
C PHE A 299 -6.47 -8.03 -11.47
N LEU A 300 -5.31 -8.29 -12.08
CA LEU A 300 -5.17 -9.35 -13.09
C LEU A 300 -5.52 -10.71 -12.49
N GLN A 301 -5.00 -11.02 -11.31
CA GLN A 301 -5.31 -12.28 -10.63
C GLN A 301 -6.81 -12.43 -10.35
N GLN A 302 -7.48 -11.38 -9.88
CA GLN A 302 -8.92 -11.40 -9.67
C GLN A 302 -9.67 -11.66 -10.97
N TYR A 303 -9.28 -10.99 -12.07
CA TYR A 303 -9.87 -11.20 -13.39
C TYR A 303 -9.74 -12.66 -13.87
N VAL A 304 -8.54 -13.23 -13.73
CA VAL A 304 -8.27 -14.63 -14.10
C VAL A 304 -9.07 -15.60 -13.23
N THR A 305 -9.10 -15.39 -11.93
CA THR A 305 -9.84 -16.26 -11.00
C THR A 305 -11.35 -16.27 -11.32
N GLU A 306 -11.94 -15.09 -11.56
CA GLU A 306 -13.35 -14.98 -11.94
C GLU A 306 -13.64 -15.52 -13.35
N SER A 307 -12.64 -15.55 -14.24
CA SER A 307 -12.77 -16.11 -15.60
C SER A 307 -12.84 -17.63 -15.61
N GLN A 308 -12.37 -18.26 -14.56
CA GLN A 308 -12.29 -19.72 -14.43
C GLN A 308 -13.41 -20.30 -13.54
N SER A 309 -14.10 -19.46 -12.78
CA SER A 309 -15.26 -19.89 -12.01
C SER A 309 -16.45 -20.16 -12.94
N VAL A 310 -16.97 -21.38 -12.91
CA VAL A 310 -18.13 -21.83 -13.74
C VAL A 310 -19.43 -21.19 -13.23
N ASP A 311 -19.47 -20.76 -11.97
CA ASP A 311 -20.64 -20.10 -11.40
C ASP A 311 -20.68 -18.62 -11.81
N SER A 312 -21.66 -18.29 -12.63
CA SER A 312 -22.06 -16.91 -12.94
C SER A 312 -22.67 -16.23 -11.70
N ASP A 313 -21.89 -16.14 -10.62
CA ASP A 313 -22.36 -15.49 -9.40
C ASP A 313 -22.52 -13.99 -9.65
N SER A 314 -23.71 -13.47 -9.41
CA SER A 314 -24.05 -12.03 -9.50
C SER A 314 -23.19 -11.14 -8.60
N LYS A 315 -22.31 -11.74 -7.81
CA LYS A 315 -21.35 -11.08 -6.90
C LYS A 315 -19.97 -10.88 -7.49
N ALA A 316 -19.67 -11.40 -8.70
CA ALA A 316 -18.36 -11.23 -9.34
C ALA A 316 -18.02 -9.75 -9.53
N LEU A 317 -16.78 -9.38 -9.21
CA LEU A 317 -16.31 -7.98 -9.30
C LEU A 317 -16.03 -7.56 -10.75
N MET A 318 -15.51 -8.48 -11.58
CA MET A 318 -15.09 -8.25 -12.97
C MET A 318 -15.76 -9.24 -13.94
N GLY A 319 -16.89 -9.83 -13.53
CA GLY A 319 -17.56 -10.87 -14.30
C GLY A 319 -17.99 -10.43 -15.70
N ARG A 320 -18.34 -9.15 -15.86
CA ARG A 320 -18.77 -8.55 -17.13
C ARG A 320 -17.60 -8.27 -18.09
N ALA A 321 -16.40 -7.99 -17.56
CA ALA A 321 -15.27 -7.62 -18.38
C ALA A 321 -14.82 -8.78 -19.28
N SER A 322 -14.75 -8.55 -20.59
CA SER A 322 -14.26 -9.49 -21.60
C SER A 322 -12.78 -9.27 -21.94
N ASN A 323 -12.26 -8.06 -21.70
CA ASN A 323 -10.89 -7.70 -22.05
C ASN A 323 -10.15 -7.13 -20.84
N PHE A 324 -8.90 -7.57 -20.68
CA PHE A 324 -7.97 -7.05 -19.69
C PHE A 324 -6.65 -6.66 -20.36
N VAL A 325 -6.27 -5.40 -20.26
CA VAL A 325 -5.01 -4.87 -20.82
C VAL A 325 -4.08 -4.51 -19.66
N LEU A 326 -2.88 -5.07 -19.61
CA LEU A 326 -1.84 -4.70 -18.69
C LEU A 326 -0.76 -3.90 -19.41
N ALA A 327 -0.73 -2.58 -19.21
CA ALA A 327 0.25 -1.66 -19.74
C ALA A 327 1.26 -1.30 -18.63
N TRP A 328 2.51 -1.74 -18.76
CA TRP A 328 3.52 -1.59 -17.72
C TRP A 328 4.82 -1.01 -18.26
N SER A 329 5.30 0.05 -17.61
CA SER A 329 6.59 0.68 -17.88
C SER A 329 7.53 0.50 -16.69
N ALA A 330 8.71 -0.07 -16.91
CA ALA A 330 9.75 -0.22 -15.91
C ALA A 330 11.13 0.16 -16.48
N ARG A 331 12.05 0.52 -15.58
CA ARG A 331 13.41 0.86 -15.95
C ARG A 331 14.25 -0.39 -16.20
N GLU A 332 14.07 -1.39 -15.35
CA GLU A 332 14.87 -2.62 -15.36
C GLU A 332 14.22 -3.69 -16.24
N GLU A 333 14.88 -4.04 -17.35
CA GLU A 333 14.44 -5.13 -18.22
C GLU A 333 14.39 -6.48 -17.49
N ALA A 334 15.37 -6.74 -16.60
CA ALA A 334 15.40 -7.95 -15.78
C ALA A 334 14.14 -8.11 -14.91
N LEU A 335 13.58 -7.01 -14.40
CA LEU A 335 12.32 -7.04 -13.67
C LEU A 335 11.15 -7.44 -14.56
N ILE A 336 11.07 -6.86 -15.77
CA ILE A 336 10.02 -7.18 -16.74
C ILE A 336 10.08 -8.67 -17.10
N ARG A 337 11.26 -9.18 -17.44
CA ARG A 337 11.47 -10.59 -17.77
C ARG A 337 11.14 -11.52 -16.61
N HIS A 338 11.57 -11.19 -15.41
CA HIS A 338 11.29 -12.01 -14.23
C HIS A 338 9.78 -12.10 -13.97
N ILE A 339 9.07 -10.98 -13.95
CA ILE A 339 7.62 -10.97 -13.66
C ILE A 339 6.85 -11.66 -14.78
N SER A 340 7.18 -11.39 -16.06
CA SER A 340 6.47 -12.00 -17.19
C SER A 340 6.62 -13.51 -17.22
N SER A 341 7.81 -14.03 -16.90
CA SER A 341 8.07 -15.48 -16.96
C SER A 341 7.63 -16.26 -15.71
N THR A 342 7.58 -15.60 -14.52
CA THR A 342 7.34 -16.32 -13.26
C THR A 342 6.00 -16.03 -12.61
N LEU A 343 5.45 -14.82 -12.77
CA LEU A 343 4.30 -14.37 -12.01
C LEU A 343 3.07 -14.05 -12.86
N LEU A 344 3.22 -13.70 -14.14
CA LEU A 344 2.07 -13.46 -15.00
C LEU A 344 1.50 -14.77 -15.56
N PRO A 345 0.16 -14.89 -15.69
CA PRO A 345 -0.46 -15.98 -16.41
C PRO A 345 -0.08 -15.91 -17.89
N ASP A 346 -0.05 -17.06 -18.55
CA ASP A 346 0.13 -17.11 -20.00
C ASP A 346 -1.10 -16.53 -20.70
N ALA A 347 -0.89 -15.54 -21.57
CA ALA A 347 -1.95 -14.91 -22.34
C ALA A 347 -2.64 -15.86 -23.32
N SER A 348 -1.95 -16.96 -23.71
CA SER A 348 -2.45 -17.99 -24.64
C SER A 348 -3.35 -19.02 -23.99
N VAL A 349 -3.39 -19.10 -22.65
CA VAL A 349 -4.32 -20.00 -21.95
C VAL A 349 -5.74 -19.51 -22.17
N GLY A 350 -6.45 -20.18 -23.07
CA GLY A 350 -7.80 -19.82 -23.50
C GLY A 350 -8.78 -19.76 -22.34
N PHE A 351 -9.12 -18.55 -21.95
CA PHE A 351 -10.25 -18.28 -21.10
C PHE A 351 -11.48 -18.13 -22.01
N SER A 352 -12.48 -18.94 -21.83
CA SER A 352 -13.73 -18.88 -22.58
C SER A 352 -14.25 -17.44 -22.69
N ASN A 353 -14.17 -16.84 -23.88
CA ASN A 353 -14.60 -15.47 -24.22
C ASN A 353 -13.91 -14.30 -23.47
N LYS A 354 -12.77 -14.50 -22.80
CA LYS A 354 -12.02 -13.46 -22.12
C LYS A 354 -10.59 -13.36 -22.65
N GLN A 355 -10.12 -12.15 -22.85
CA GLN A 355 -8.80 -11.86 -23.43
C GLN A 355 -7.91 -11.10 -22.46
N ILE A 356 -6.61 -11.40 -22.47
CA ILE A 356 -5.58 -10.70 -21.74
C ILE A 356 -4.55 -10.20 -22.74
N GLU A 357 -4.22 -8.92 -22.68
CA GLU A 357 -3.20 -8.29 -23.51
C GLU A 357 -2.11 -7.69 -22.62
N TYR A 358 -0.85 -7.98 -22.92
CA TYR A 358 0.32 -7.44 -22.25
C TYR A 358 1.05 -6.45 -23.15
N ARG A 359 1.27 -5.23 -22.65
CA ARG A 359 2.05 -4.17 -23.29
C ARG A 359 3.12 -3.69 -22.34
N PHE A 360 4.40 -3.92 -22.67
CA PHE A 360 5.51 -3.57 -21.79
C PHE A 360 6.43 -2.54 -22.41
N TRP A 361 6.95 -1.62 -21.59
CA TRP A 361 7.92 -0.60 -21.97
C TRP A 361 9.12 -0.65 -21.03
N CYS A 362 10.33 -0.78 -21.62
CA CYS A 362 11.58 -0.67 -20.89
C CYS A 362 12.20 0.71 -21.14
N THR A 363 12.38 1.49 -20.03
CA THR A 363 12.94 2.85 -20.10
C THR A 363 14.41 2.91 -19.72
N GLY A 364 15.05 1.79 -19.36
CA GLY A 364 16.47 1.70 -19.04
C GLY A 364 17.36 1.63 -20.27
N GLU A 365 18.62 2.06 -20.11
CA GLU A 365 19.64 2.08 -21.17
C GLU A 365 20.35 0.73 -21.38
N ASP A 366 20.06 -0.29 -20.57
CA ASP A 366 20.75 -1.58 -20.65
C ASP A 366 20.54 -2.25 -22.00
N SER A 367 21.62 -2.23 -22.77
CA SER A 367 21.73 -2.77 -24.11
C SER A 367 22.05 -4.25 -24.08
N SER A 368 21.13 -5.08 -24.36
CA SER A 368 21.40 -6.34 -25.03
C SER A 368 20.27 -6.66 -25.98
N GLN A 369 20.66 -6.83 -27.22
CA GLN A 369 19.92 -7.32 -28.38
C GLN A 369 18.50 -7.83 -28.11
N ASP A 370 17.56 -7.36 -28.95
CA ASP A 370 16.19 -7.84 -29.13
C ASP A 370 16.08 -9.38 -29.08
N LYS A 371 16.08 -9.95 -27.88
CA LYS A 371 15.62 -11.32 -27.68
C LYS A 371 14.17 -11.21 -27.24
N GLY A 372 13.27 -11.52 -28.16
CA GLY A 372 11.84 -11.52 -27.92
C GLY A 372 11.47 -12.19 -26.60
N LEU A 373 10.52 -11.60 -25.87
CA LEU A 373 9.80 -12.28 -24.81
C LEU A 373 8.96 -13.41 -25.45
N GLU A 374 8.62 -14.45 -24.66
CA GLU A 374 7.78 -15.57 -25.10
C GLU A 374 6.55 -15.11 -25.87
N GLN A 375 6.05 -15.95 -26.80
CA GLN A 375 4.97 -15.64 -27.74
C GLN A 375 3.81 -14.86 -27.12
N GLY A 376 3.46 -13.72 -27.72
CA GLY A 376 2.32 -12.89 -27.35
C GLY A 376 2.63 -11.68 -26.47
N THR A 377 3.89 -11.43 -26.10
CA THR A 377 4.28 -10.29 -25.26
C THR A 377 5.15 -9.33 -26.05
N TYR A 378 4.69 -8.10 -26.24
CA TYR A 378 5.45 -7.04 -26.89
C TYR A 378 6.16 -6.17 -25.86
N MET A 379 7.48 -6.12 -25.90
CA MET A 379 8.27 -5.17 -25.12
C MET A 379 8.82 -4.08 -26.05
N GLN A 380 8.41 -2.85 -25.80
CA GLN A 380 8.91 -1.68 -26.52
C GLN A 380 10.01 -0.99 -25.71
N ARG A 381 10.99 -0.39 -26.39
CA ARG A 381 11.97 0.48 -25.75
C ARG A 381 11.46 1.91 -25.71
N GLY A 382 11.74 2.60 -24.62
CA GLY A 382 11.35 3.98 -24.44
C GLY A 382 10.20 4.18 -23.44
N ARG A 383 9.71 5.40 -23.40
CA ARG A 383 8.64 5.80 -22.49
C ARG A 383 7.27 5.46 -23.08
N MET A 384 6.38 4.91 -22.24
CA MET A 384 4.99 4.69 -22.60
C MET A 384 4.29 6.02 -22.93
N ASN A 385 3.63 6.11 -24.07
CA ASN A 385 2.68 7.18 -24.33
C ASN A 385 1.33 6.84 -23.68
N VAL A 386 1.16 7.31 -22.46
CA VAL A 386 -0.03 6.99 -21.64
C VAL A 386 -1.33 7.45 -22.32
N GLY A 387 -1.31 8.64 -22.94
CA GLY A 387 -2.48 9.18 -23.64
C GLY A 387 -2.96 8.31 -24.77
N GLU A 388 -2.03 7.84 -25.62
CA GLU A 388 -2.31 6.95 -26.73
C GLU A 388 -2.81 5.58 -26.27
N VAL A 389 -2.17 5.02 -25.23
CA VAL A 389 -2.54 3.72 -24.66
C VAL A 389 -3.96 3.75 -24.10
N VAL A 390 -4.31 4.77 -23.31
CA VAL A 390 -5.67 4.91 -22.75
C VAL A 390 -6.69 5.10 -23.88
N ARG A 391 -6.41 6.01 -24.83
CA ARG A 391 -7.31 6.32 -25.93
C ARG A 391 -7.55 5.09 -26.83
N SER A 392 -6.49 4.37 -27.20
CA SER A 392 -6.60 3.18 -28.06
C SER A 392 -7.48 2.06 -27.47
N VAL A 393 -7.56 1.99 -26.14
CA VAL A 393 -8.43 1.04 -25.44
C VAL A 393 -9.84 1.62 -25.29
N ALA A 394 -9.97 2.93 -25.00
CA ALA A 394 -11.25 3.60 -24.82
C ALA A 394 -12.08 3.63 -26.12
N GLU A 395 -11.45 3.78 -27.29
CA GLU A 395 -12.11 3.77 -28.60
C GLU A 395 -12.68 2.39 -28.96
N LYS A 396 -12.06 1.31 -28.48
CA LYS A 396 -12.49 -0.09 -28.74
C LYS A 396 -13.51 -0.60 -27.73
N GLY A 397 -13.51 -0.05 -26.53
CA GLY A 397 -14.33 -0.52 -25.41
C GLY A 397 -15.65 0.23 -25.28
N ARG A 398 -16.72 -0.48 -24.85
CA ARG A 398 -18.00 0.18 -24.56
C ARG A 398 -17.93 0.94 -23.23
N ARG A 399 -17.45 0.29 -22.16
CA ARG A 399 -17.20 0.89 -20.85
C ARG A 399 -15.84 0.45 -20.33
N VAL A 400 -14.94 1.39 -20.20
CA VAL A 400 -13.55 1.13 -19.84
C VAL A 400 -13.30 1.59 -18.41
N VAL A 401 -12.63 0.75 -17.61
CA VAL A 401 -12.10 1.15 -16.31
C VAL A 401 -10.59 1.15 -16.36
N VAL A 402 -10.00 2.31 -16.10
CA VAL A 402 -8.56 2.51 -15.98
C VAL A 402 -8.16 2.34 -14.52
N VAL A 403 -7.28 1.38 -14.24
CA VAL A 403 -6.66 1.22 -12.92
C VAL A 403 -5.22 1.70 -13.02
N ALA A 404 -4.85 2.74 -12.29
CA ALA A 404 -3.53 3.34 -12.34
C ALA A 404 -2.74 3.11 -11.05
N CYS A 405 -1.52 2.59 -11.16
CA CYS A 405 -0.55 2.52 -10.07
C CYS A 405 0.85 2.89 -10.60
N ALA A 406 1.18 4.18 -10.51
CA ALA A 406 2.36 4.74 -11.15
C ALA A 406 2.96 5.91 -10.33
N PRO A 407 4.21 6.32 -10.62
CA PRO A 407 4.78 7.57 -10.08
C PRO A 407 3.92 8.78 -10.42
N GLY A 408 3.97 9.82 -9.57
CA GLY A 408 3.07 10.99 -9.65
C GLY A 408 2.93 11.60 -11.05
N GLY A 409 4.04 11.84 -11.76
CA GLY A 409 3.99 12.38 -13.14
C GLY A 409 3.23 11.49 -14.12
N MET A 410 3.40 10.17 -14.02
CA MET A 410 2.68 9.22 -14.88
C MET A 410 1.21 9.11 -14.46
N SER A 411 0.91 9.19 -13.16
CA SER A 411 -0.48 9.25 -12.68
C SER A 411 -1.20 10.50 -13.17
N ASP A 412 -0.50 11.65 -13.24
CA ASP A 412 -1.06 12.89 -13.79
C ASP A 412 -1.36 12.76 -15.29
N GLU A 413 -0.48 12.08 -16.05
CA GLU A 413 -0.72 11.76 -17.46
C GLU A 413 -1.95 10.85 -17.64
N VAL A 414 -2.12 9.84 -16.77
CA VAL A 414 -3.31 8.97 -16.80
C VAL A 414 -4.59 9.78 -16.53
N ARG A 415 -4.58 10.65 -15.52
CA ARG A 415 -5.74 11.52 -15.23
C ARG A 415 -6.08 12.42 -16.41
N ALA A 416 -5.07 13.05 -17.01
CA ALA A 416 -5.26 13.89 -18.19
C ALA A 416 -5.84 13.12 -19.37
N ALA A 417 -5.35 11.89 -19.63
CA ALA A 417 -5.86 11.02 -20.69
C ALA A 417 -7.32 10.62 -20.46
N VAL A 418 -7.67 10.21 -19.23
CA VAL A 418 -9.06 9.85 -18.86
C VAL A 418 -9.99 11.05 -19.00
N VAL A 419 -9.58 12.23 -18.54
CA VAL A 419 -10.37 13.47 -18.71
C VAL A 419 -10.55 13.80 -20.20
N GLY A 420 -9.53 13.60 -21.04
CA GLY A 420 -9.61 13.75 -22.50
C GLY A 420 -10.68 12.83 -23.10
N CYS A 421 -10.61 11.53 -22.78
CA CYS A 421 -11.59 10.55 -23.25
C CYS A 421 -13.04 10.90 -22.82
N LEU A 422 -13.21 11.33 -21.55
CA LEU A 422 -14.52 11.76 -21.05
C LEU A 422 -15.08 12.98 -21.80
N ARG A 423 -14.23 13.97 -22.15
CA ARG A 423 -14.62 15.12 -22.97
C ARG A 423 -15.04 14.73 -24.38
N ASP A 424 -14.43 13.69 -24.93
CA ASP A 424 -14.77 13.12 -26.23
C ASP A 424 -16.00 12.18 -26.15
N GLY A 425 -16.68 12.10 -25.01
CA GLY A 425 -17.89 11.30 -24.81
C GLY A 425 -17.67 9.80 -24.60
N MET A 426 -16.42 9.35 -24.38
CA MET A 426 -16.11 7.95 -24.11
C MET A 426 -16.42 7.60 -22.65
N PRO A 427 -17.11 6.48 -22.34
CA PRO A 427 -17.44 6.10 -20.97
C PRO A 427 -16.23 5.43 -20.29
N VAL A 428 -15.40 6.23 -19.63
CA VAL A 428 -14.18 5.80 -18.94
C VAL A 428 -14.26 6.18 -17.46
N ASP A 429 -14.01 5.20 -16.59
CA ASP A 429 -13.85 5.41 -15.15
C ASP A 429 -12.37 5.26 -14.74
N LEU A 430 -11.94 5.94 -13.66
CA LEU A 430 -10.57 5.86 -13.14
C LEU A 430 -10.58 5.33 -11.69
N ILE A 431 -9.76 4.31 -11.46
CA ILE A 431 -9.37 3.84 -10.12
C ILE A 431 -7.88 4.13 -9.95
N GLU A 432 -7.53 4.95 -8.98
CA GLU A 432 -6.16 5.31 -8.72
C GLU A 432 -5.67 4.67 -7.40
N GLU A 433 -4.68 3.79 -7.52
CA GLU A 433 -3.99 3.16 -6.40
C GLU A 433 -2.66 3.90 -6.18
N ALA A 434 -2.75 5.05 -5.52
CA ALA A 434 -1.59 5.89 -5.23
C ALA A 434 -0.95 5.49 -3.91
N PHE A 435 0.27 4.97 -3.95
CA PHE A 435 1.12 4.80 -2.76
C PHE A 435 1.93 6.08 -2.54
N ALA A 436 1.31 7.07 -1.93
CA ALA A 436 1.97 8.31 -1.50
C ALA A 436 2.59 8.10 -0.10
N TRP A 437 3.68 7.33 -0.05
CA TRP A 437 4.49 7.15 1.16
C TRP A 437 5.80 7.92 1.07
#